data_456449e45a8c6a5ffa36cffa19aa7fdc
#
_entry.id   456449e45a8c6a5ffa36cffa19aa7fdc
#
_cell.length_a   1.000
_cell.length_b   1.000
_cell.length_c   1.000
_cell.angle_alpha   90.00
_cell.angle_beta   90.00
_cell.angle_gamma   90.00
#
_symmetry.space_group_name_H-M   'P 1'
#
loop_
_entity.id
_entity.type
_entity.pdbx_description
1 polymer ?
#
loop_
_entity_poly.entity_id
_entity_poly.type
_entity_poly.pdbx_seq_one_letter_code
_entity_poly.pdbx_strand_id
1 'polypeptide(L)'
;ELFYVLKYAQKFNLLNYDNVRFRRVPTMVFDEMTDEKQIIGLLREVSPITTDEFYSLYEERYGYKKENAIGNLWKFLIYYLVDGKYVIDVPLIDERELDFIKQKMSSKSLWFIDEIKQFVDNCCVFTTEEAINSGSLLRIGYKLFPSGYILNTEFSTSYDYFDNEIFNGDIVNLNNIDKRISELSIFGSYLDLKKRDLSFIEVDKRVFMSADYFCDKYRVNKHELPLI
;
A
#
# COMPACT_ATOMS: atom_id res chain seq x y z
N GLU A 1 17.28 -18.22 -19.85
CA GLU A 1 17.91 -17.58 -21.05
C GLU A 1 16.87 -17.04 -22.02
N LEU A 2 15.89 -17.83 -22.47
CA LEU A 2 14.87 -17.42 -23.45
C LEU A 2 14.10 -16.14 -23.01
N PHE A 3 13.76 -15.99 -21.75
CA PHE A 3 13.11 -14.80 -21.22
C PHE A 3 13.89 -13.52 -21.52
N TYR A 4 15.18 -13.52 -21.26
CA TYR A 4 16.03 -12.34 -21.51
C TYR A 4 16.24 -12.08 -22.99
N VAL A 5 16.43 -13.13 -23.78
CA VAL A 5 16.59 -13.00 -25.24
C VAL A 5 15.35 -12.32 -25.85
N LEU A 6 14.15 -12.80 -25.53
CA LEU A 6 12.90 -12.24 -26.05
C LEU A 6 12.63 -10.84 -25.50
N LYS A 7 12.89 -10.60 -24.20
CA LYS A 7 12.73 -9.28 -23.59
C LYS A 7 13.63 -8.22 -24.22
N TYR A 8 14.90 -8.55 -24.48
CA TYR A 8 15.82 -7.64 -25.15
C TYR A 8 15.49 -7.47 -26.64
N ALA A 9 15.10 -8.54 -27.33
CA ALA A 9 14.67 -8.46 -28.71
C ALA A 9 13.46 -7.52 -28.89
N GLN A 10 12.48 -7.58 -27.99
CA GLN A 10 11.35 -6.65 -27.95
C GLN A 10 11.82 -5.21 -27.65
N LYS A 11 12.70 -5.02 -26.65
CA LYS A 11 13.24 -3.70 -26.27
C LYS A 11 13.97 -3.01 -27.42
N PHE A 12 14.63 -3.78 -28.27
CA PHE A 12 15.38 -3.27 -29.44
C PHE A 12 14.58 -3.33 -30.74
N ASN A 13 13.28 -3.58 -30.69
CA ASN A 13 12.38 -3.71 -31.84
C ASN A 13 12.86 -4.75 -32.90
N LEU A 14 13.58 -5.76 -32.43
CA LEU A 14 14.02 -6.87 -33.32
C LEU A 14 12.91 -7.90 -33.52
N LEU A 15 11.96 -7.96 -32.62
CA LEU A 15 10.78 -8.81 -32.66
C LEU A 15 9.55 -7.98 -32.25
N ASN A 16 8.54 -7.98 -33.09
CA ASN A 16 7.28 -7.26 -32.81
C ASN A 16 6.25 -8.26 -32.31
N TYR A 17 6.20 -8.45 -30.98
CA TYR A 17 5.18 -9.25 -30.31
C TYR A 17 4.28 -8.34 -29.50
N ASP A 18 3.20 -7.86 -30.11
CA ASP A 18 2.24 -6.97 -29.44
C ASP A 18 1.49 -7.67 -28.29
N ASN A 19 1.49 -9.00 -28.27
CA ASN A 19 0.79 -9.85 -27.33
C ASN A 19 1.70 -10.52 -26.27
N VAL A 20 2.99 -10.14 -26.16
CA VAL A 20 3.90 -10.71 -25.18
C VAL A 20 4.21 -9.70 -24.07
N ARG A 21 3.90 -10.08 -22.83
CA ARG A 21 4.24 -9.31 -21.63
C ARG A 21 5.27 -10.04 -20.79
N PHE A 22 6.32 -9.32 -20.38
CA PHE A 22 7.36 -9.83 -19.50
C PHE A 22 7.01 -9.45 -18.05
N ARG A 23 6.71 -10.45 -17.24
CA ARG A 23 6.52 -10.33 -15.80
C ARG A 23 7.83 -10.62 -15.07
N ARG A 24 7.78 -11.02 -13.80
CA ARG A 24 8.98 -11.43 -13.08
C ARG A 24 9.56 -12.71 -13.69
N VAL A 25 10.90 -12.75 -13.84
CA VAL A 25 11.63 -13.92 -14.39
C VAL A 25 11.20 -15.21 -13.69
N PRO A 26 10.91 -16.28 -14.41
CA PRO A 26 11.00 -16.45 -15.88
C PRO A 26 9.67 -16.26 -16.63
N THR A 27 8.66 -15.61 -16.03
CA THR A 27 7.28 -15.61 -16.52
C THR A 27 7.08 -14.66 -17.70
N MET A 28 6.62 -15.21 -18.81
CA MET A 28 6.11 -14.48 -19.97
C MET A 28 4.64 -14.80 -20.18
N VAL A 29 3.84 -13.81 -20.55
CA VAL A 29 2.42 -13.97 -20.82
C VAL A 29 2.17 -13.66 -22.30
N PHE A 30 1.57 -14.61 -22.98
CA PHE A 30 1.16 -14.52 -24.38
C PHE A 30 -0.36 -14.29 -24.42
N ASP A 31 -0.78 -13.04 -24.25
CA ASP A 31 -2.20 -12.69 -24.18
C ASP A 31 -2.38 -11.22 -24.63
N GLU A 32 -3.40 -10.97 -25.41
CA GLU A 32 -3.81 -9.63 -25.83
C GLU A 32 -4.54 -8.86 -24.70
N MET A 33 -5.02 -9.57 -23.67
CA MET A 33 -5.70 -8.96 -22.53
C MET A 33 -4.70 -8.35 -21.55
N THR A 34 -4.91 -7.09 -21.20
CA THR A 34 -4.16 -6.43 -20.11
C THR A 34 -4.50 -7.04 -18.76
N ASP A 35 -3.62 -6.88 -17.77
CA ASP A 35 -3.89 -7.32 -16.38
C ASP A 35 -5.20 -6.73 -15.85
N GLU A 36 -5.48 -5.46 -16.16
CA GLU A 36 -6.71 -4.79 -15.78
C GLU A 36 -7.95 -5.44 -16.39
N LYS A 37 -7.93 -5.77 -17.69
CA LYS A 37 -9.03 -6.48 -18.35
C LYS A 37 -9.25 -7.88 -17.78
N GLN A 38 -8.17 -8.58 -17.45
CA GLN A 38 -8.25 -9.90 -16.80
C GLN A 38 -8.89 -9.79 -15.41
N ILE A 39 -8.49 -8.77 -14.61
CA ILE A 39 -9.07 -8.50 -13.30
C ILE A 39 -10.56 -8.20 -13.41
N ILE A 40 -10.95 -7.24 -14.26
CA ILE A 40 -12.35 -6.86 -14.44
C ILE A 40 -13.18 -8.05 -14.93
N GLY A 41 -12.66 -8.81 -15.89
CA GLY A 41 -13.33 -10.02 -16.39
C GLY A 41 -13.59 -11.03 -15.28
N LEU A 42 -12.58 -11.31 -14.46
CA LEU A 42 -12.71 -12.25 -13.34
C LEU A 42 -13.67 -11.72 -12.28
N LEU A 43 -13.56 -10.44 -11.89
CA LEU A 43 -14.46 -9.85 -10.90
C LEU A 43 -15.93 -9.87 -11.33
N ARG A 44 -16.22 -9.67 -12.61
CA ARG A 44 -17.60 -9.78 -13.13
C ARG A 44 -18.22 -11.17 -12.98
N GLU A 45 -17.38 -12.19 -12.96
CA GLU A 45 -17.84 -13.57 -12.81
C GLU A 45 -18.04 -14.01 -11.36
N VAL A 46 -17.17 -13.50 -10.43
CA VAL A 46 -17.06 -14.05 -9.09
C VAL A 46 -17.29 -13.06 -7.95
N SER A 47 -17.50 -11.78 -8.26
CA SER A 47 -17.73 -10.75 -7.23
C SER A 47 -19.07 -10.98 -6.48
N PRO A 48 -19.13 -10.77 -5.16
CA PRO A 48 -18.03 -10.39 -4.26
C PRO A 48 -17.13 -11.59 -3.89
N ILE A 49 -15.82 -11.38 -3.82
CA ILE A 49 -14.84 -12.42 -3.53
C ILE A 49 -13.80 -11.92 -2.50
N THR A 50 -13.34 -12.76 -1.59
CA THR A 50 -12.26 -12.38 -0.66
C THR A 50 -10.95 -12.16 -1.41
N THR A 51 -10.06 -11.34 -0.84
CA THR A 51 -8.76 -11.04 -1.47
C THR A 51 -7.94 -12.32 -1.69
N ASP A 52 -7.98 -13.26 -0.75
CA ASP A 52 -7.23 -14.50 -0.81
C ASP A 52 -7.76 -15.46 -1.91
N GLU A 53 -9.06 -15.65 -1.97
CA GLU A 53 -9.72 -16.46 -2.99
C GLU A 53 -9.50 -15.88 -4.39
N PHE A 54 -9.56 -14.53 -4.53
CA PHE A 54 -9.31 -13.86 -5.80
C PHE A 54 -7.92 -14.18 -6.35
N TYR A 55 -6.87 -14.03 -5.53
CA TYR A 55 -5.51 -14.31 -6.00
C TYR A 55 -5.28 -15.79 -6.29
N SER A 56 -5.91 -16.70 -5.55
CA SER A 56 -5.84 -18.14 -5.82
C SER A 56 -6.51 -18.48 -7.16
N LEU A 57 -7.68 -17.94 -7.42
CA LEU A 57 -8.40 -18.12 -8.68
C LEU A 57 -7.68 -17.44 -9.87
N TYR A 58 -7.06 -16.28 -9.64
CA TYR A 58 -6.28 -15.59 -10.66
C TYR A 58 -5.03 -16.41 -11.04
N GLU A 59 -4.35 -17.04 -10.06
CA GLU A 59 -3.24 -17.96 -10.32
C GLU A 59 -3.70 -19.18 -11.12
N GLU A 60 -4.79 -19.81 -10.74
CA GLU A 60 -5.34 -20.96 -11.45
C GLU A 60 -5.68 -20.64 -12.90
N ARG A 61 -6.34 -19.49 -13.15
CA ARG A 61 -6.82 -19.12 -14.50
C ARG A 61 -5.71 -18.58 -15.40
N TYR A 62 -4.81 -17.76 -14.87
CA TYR A 62 -3.82 -17.03 -15.65
C TYR A 62 -2.37 -17.45 -15.39
N GLY A 63 -2.13 -18.45 -14.55
CA GLY A 63 -0.79 -18.98 -14.24
C GLY A 63 0.16 -17.97 -13.57
N TYR A 64 -0.37 -16.87 -13.00
CA TYR A 64 0.43 -15.86 -12.34
C TYR A 64 0.47 -16.10 -10.84
N LYS A 65 1.60 -16.59 -10.35
CA LYS A 65 1.78 -16.98 -8.95
C LYS A 65 1.26 -15.92 -7.99
N LYS A 66 0.45 -16.34 -7.01
CA LYS A 66 -0.21 -15.51 -6.02
C LYS A 66 0.71 -14.50 -5.35
N GLU A 67 1.89 -14.93 -4.90
CA GLU A 67 2.86 -14.06 -4.22
C GLU A 67 3.36 -12.89 -5.10
N ASN A 68 3.45 -13.14 -6.42
CA ASN A 68 3.82 -12.11 -7.39
C ASN A 68 2.63 -11.23 -7.79
N ALA A 69 1.44 -11.82 -7.88
CA ALA A 69 0.22 -11.14 -8.26
C ALA A 69 -0.18 -10.08 -7.21
N ILE A 70 -0.09 -10.42 -5.92
CA ILE A 70 -0.40 -9.51 -4.81
C ILE A 70 0.31 -8.15 -4.97
N GLY A 71 1.63 -8.15 -5.21
CA GLY A 71 2.41 -6.91 -5.34
C GLY A 71 2.17 -6.14 -6.64
N ASN A 72 1.76 -6.81 -7.74
CA ASN A 72 1.68 -6.18 -9.05
C ASN A 72 0.26 -5.78 -9.46
N LEU A 73 -0.77 -6.51 -8.99
CA LEU A 73 -2.15 -6.26 -9.37
C LEU A 73 -2.87 -5.33 -8.39
N TRP A 74 -2.33 -5.15 -7.19
CA TRP A 74 -2.88 -4.31 -6.14
C TRP A 74 -3.30 -2.92 -6.62
N LYS A 75 -2.51 -2.25 -7.46
CA LYS A 75 -2.81 -0.92 -7.99
C LYS A 75 -4.10 -0.83 -8.81
N PHE A 76 -4.56 -1.96 -9.38
CA PHE A 76 -5.84 -2.06 -10.10
C PHE A 76 -6.97 -2.49 -9.17
N LEU A 77 -6.65 -3.37 -8.21
CA LEU A 77 -7.63 -4.00 -7.31
C LEU A 77 -8.07 -3.09 -6.17
N ILE A 78 -7.25 -2.09 -5.80
CA ILE A 78 -7.58 -1.17 -4.72
C ILE A 78 -8.91 -0.45 -4.91
N TYR A 79 -9.32 -0.19 -6.16
CA TYR A 79 -10.58 0.48 -6.48
C TYR A 79 -11.82 -0.40 -6.26
N TYR A 80 -11.62 -1.70 -6.10
CA TYR A 80 -12.69 -2.69 -5.89
C TYR A 80 -12.71 -3.23 -4.46
N LEU A 81 -11.82 -2.76 -3.58
CA LEU A 81 -11.71 -3.27 -2.21
C LEU A 81 -12.79 -2.64 -1.32
N VAL A 82 -13.66 -3.49 -0.78
CA VAL A 82 -14.73 -3.15 0.17
C VAL A 82 -14.73 -4.18 1.29
N ASP A 83 -14.49 -3.76 2.51
CA ASP A 83 -14.49 -4.61 3.72
C ASP A 83 -13.75 -5.96 3.56
N GLY A 84 -12.53 -5.92 3.00
CA GLY A 84 -11.68 -7.09 2.80
C GLY A 84 -12.07 -8.00 1.62
N LYS A 85 -13.06 -7.61 0.82
CA LYS A 85 -13.49 -8.30 -0.40
C LYS A 85 -13.33 -7.41 -1.62
N TYR A 86 -13.12 -8.01 -2.77
CA TYR A 86 -13.22 -7.31 -4.04
C TYR A 86 -14.65 -7.38 -4.56
N VAL A 87 -15.22 -6.20 -4.86
CA VAL A 87 -16.59 -6.02 -5.32
C VAL A 87 -16.56 -5.23 -6.62
N ILE A 88 -17.16 -5.77 -7.70
CA ILE A 88 -17.13 -5.10 -9.02
C ILE A 88 -18.00 -3.83 -9.03
N ASP A 89 -19.16 -3.88 -8.41
CA ASP A 89 -20.08 -2.75 -8.27
C ASP A 89 -19.89 -2.14 -6.87
N VAL A 90 -18.86 -1.30 -6.73
CA VAL A 90 -18.52 -0.66 -5.45
C VAL A 90 -19.63 0.31 -5.05
N PRO A 91 -20.24 0.18 -3.86
CA PRO A 91 -21.22 1.14 -3.37
C PRO A 91 -20.64 2.57 -3.31
N LEU A 92 -21.43 3.56 -3.67
CA LEU A 92 -21.06 4.96 -3.60
C LEU A 92 -22.10 5.71 -2.79
N ILE A 93 -21.65 6.37 -1.73
CA ILE A 93 -22.48 7.29 -0.96
C ILE A 93 -22.57 8.65 -1.64
N ASP A 94 -23.61 9.43 -1.33
CA ASP A 94 -23.81 10.74 -1.91
C ASP A 94 -22.79 11.79 -1.38
N GLU A 95 -22.75 12.97 -2.02
CA GLU A 95 -21.78 14.02 -1.71
C GLU A 95 -21.94 14.57 -0.28
N ARG A 96 -23.18 14.66 0.24
CA ARG A 96 -23.44 15.23 1.57
C ARG A 96 -22.95 14.31 2.68
N GLU A 97 -23.18 13.02 2.50
CA GLU A 97 -22.72 11.98 3.42
C GLU A 97 -21.20 11.85 3.37
N LEU A 98 -20.60 11.94 2.18
CA LEU A 98 -19.14 11.98 2.04
C LEU A 98 -18.51 13.19 2.74
N ASP A 99 -19.12 14.36 2.64
CA ASP A 99 -18.62 15.57 3.31
C ASP A 99 -18.60 15.40 4.83
N PHE A 100 -19.58 14.70 5.40
CA PHE A 100 -19.61 14.40 6.84
C PHE A 100 -18.43 13.50 7.25
N ILE A 101 -18.15 12.43 6.49
CA ILE A 101 -17.00 11.57 6.74
C ILE A 101 -15.69 12.34 6.54
N LYS A 102 -15.59 13.14 5.49
CA LYS A 102 -14.43 13.97 5.20
C LYS A 102 -14.10 14.91 6.36
N GLN A 103 -15.12 15.58 6.91
CA GLN A 103 -14.95 16.45 8.07
C GLN A 103 -14.37 15.69 9.27
N LYS A 104 -14.86 14.48 9.55
CA LYS A 104 -14.31 13.63 10.59
C LYS A 104 -12.86 13.25 10.31
N MET A 105 -12.58 12.80 9.09
CA MET A 105 -11.28 12.28 8.70
C MET A 105 -10.21 13.38 8.58
N SER A 106 -10.57 14.64 8.36
CA SER A 106 -9.61 15.74 8.24
C SER A 106 -8.79 16.02 9.51
N SER A 107 -9.15 15.42 10.65
CA SER A 107 -8.42 15.61 11.90
C SER A 107 -7.09 14.87 11.99
N LYS A 108 -6.81 13.88 11.12
CA LYS A 108 -5.52 13.20 11.03
C LYS A 108 -5.32 12.53 9.66
N SER A 109 -4.07 12.32 9.29
CA SER A 109 -3.68 11.79 7.98
C SER A 109 -3.78 10.27 7.88
N LEU A 110 -3.62 9.54 8.98
CA LEU A 110 -3.74 8.08 9.04
C LEU A 110 -4.86 7.66 9.99
N TRP A 111 -5.71 6.77 9.49
CA TRP A 111 -6.82 6.16 10.23
C TRP A 111 -6.73 4.64 10.15
N PHE A 112 -7.27 3.97 11.16
CA PHE A 112 -7.53 2.53 11.08
C PHE A 112 -9.01 2.29 10.74
N ILE A 113 -9.29 1.22 9.99
CA ILE A 113 -10.65 0.91 9.53
C ILE A 113 -11.64 0.84 10.71
N ASP A 114 -11.24 0.21 11.82
CA ASP A 114 -12.06 0.05 13.00
C ASP A 114 -12.50 1.39 13.62
N GLU A 115 -11.66 2.42 13.56
CA GLU A 115 -12.02 3.76 14.05
C GLU A 115 -13.10 4.40 13.19
N ILE A 116 -13.03 4.24 11.87
CA ILE A 116 -14.05 4.78 10.96
C ILE A 116 -15.32 3.94 11.03
N LYS A 117 -15.21 2.60 11.13
CA LYS A 117 -16.37 1.73 11.38
C LYS A 117 -17.11 2.17 12.63
N GLN A 118 -16.42 2.33 13.75
CA GLN A 118 -17.03 2.78 14.99
C GLN A 118 -17.70 4.15 14.87
N PHE A 119 -17.10 5.07 14.09
CA PHE A 119 -17.71 6.38 13.84
C PHE A 119 -18.98 6.25 12.99
N VAL A 120 -18.94 5.47 11.90
CA VAL A 120 -20.09 5.25 11.01
C VAL A 120 -21.24 4.59 11.78
N ASP A 121 -20.97 3.52 12.51
CA ASP A 121 -21.97 2.77 13.28
C ASP A 121 -22.66 3.63 14.37
N ASN A 122 -21.95 4.60 14.95
CA ASN A 122 -22.49 5.44 16.02
C ASN A 122 -23.14 6.75 15.53
N CYS A 123 -22.75 7.25 14.36
CA CYS A 123 -23.07 8.62 13.95
C CYS A 123 -23.75 8.74 12.58
N CYS A 124 -23.80 7.65 11.79
CA CYS A 124 -24.27 7.69 10.42
C CYS A 124 -25.50 6.81 10.22
N VAL A 125 -26.29 7.14 9.22
CA VAL A 125 -27.46 6.33 8.80
C VAL A 125 -27.14 5.41 7.60
N PHE A 126 -25.99 5.60 6.96
CA PHE A 126 -25.51 4.78 5.85
C PHE A 126 -24.65 3.61 6.37
N THR A 127 -24.47 2.60 5.56
CA THR A 127 -23.73 1.39 5.93
C THR A 127 -22.22 1.59 5.96
N THR A 128 -21.53 0.76 6.76
CA THR A 128 -20.06 0.74 6.79
C THR A 128 -19.46 0.45 5.41
N GLU A 129 -20.08 -0.44 4.63
CA GLU A 129 -19.63 -0.81 3.29
C GLU A 129 -19.72 0.37 2.31
N GLU A 130 -20.78 1.21 2.41
CA GLU A 130 -20.93 2.43 1.62
C GLU A 130 -19.88 3.48 2.00
N ALA A 131 -19.59 3.61 3.31
CA ALA A 131 -18.64 4.58 3.83
C ALA A 131 -17.17 4.18 3.59
N ILE A 132 -16.83 2.91 3.86
CA ILE A 132 -15.45 2.43 3.89
C ILE A 132 -15.17 1.56 2.67
N ASN A 133 -15.26 2.15 1.51
CA ASN A 133 -14.81 1.56 0.26
C ASN A 133 -13.79 2.47 -0.44
N SER A 134 -12.99 1.89 -1.32
CA SER A 134 -11.92 2.64 -2.01
C SER A 134 -12.47 3.80 -2.84
N GLY A 135 -13.62 3.64 -3.48
CA GLY A 135 -14.24 4.67 -4.30
C GLY A 135 -14.66 5.88 -3.47
N SER A 136 -15.40 5.66 -2.37
CA SER A 136 -15.84 6.73 -1.47
C SER A 136 -14.64 7.42 -0.80
N LEU A 137 -13.68 6.67 -0.31
CA LEU A 137 -12.49 7.22 0.35
C LEU A 137 -11.62 8.06 -0.60
N LEU A 138 -11.42 7.62 -1.84
CA LEU A 138 -10.66 8.40 -2.83
C LEU A 138 -11.32 9.73 -3.17
N ARG A 139 -12.65 9.80 -3.22
CA ARG A 139 -13.39 11.05 -3.45
C ARG A 139 -13.13 12.10 -2.37
N ILE A 140 -12.81 11.69 -1.14
CA ILE A 140 -12.53 12.58 -0.02
C ILE A 140 -11.03 12.73 0.26
N GLY A 141 -10.16 12.18 -0.59
CA GLY A 141 -8.72 12.36 -0.50
C GLY A 141 -8.00 11.32 0.38
N TYR A 142 -8.53 10.10 0.49
CA TYR A 142 -7.91 9.02 1.26
C TYR A 142 -7.79 7.74 0.44
N LYS A 143 -6.78 6.92 0.75
CA LYS A 143 -6.55 5.58 0.18
C LYS A 143 -6.72 4.51 1.23
N LEU A 144 -7.51 3.49 0.94
CA LEU A 144 -7.64 2.28 1.74
C LEU A 144 -6.53 1.28 1.39
N PHE A 145 -5.85 0.75 2.41
CA PHE A 145 -4.81 -0.26 2.28
C PHE A 145 -5.27 -1.63 2.79
N PRO A 146 -4.82 -2.76 2.17
CA PRO A 146 -5.24 -4.11 2.57
C PRO A 146 -4.93 -4.46 4.02
N SER A 147 -3.92 -3.82 4.61
CA SER A 147 -3.54 -4.01 6.02
C SER A 147 -4.48 -3.32 7.01
N GLY A 148 -5.62 -2.80 6.55
CA GLY A 148 -6.66 -2.25 7.43
C GLY A 148 -6.42 -0.82 7.89
N TYR A 149 -5.59 -0.05 7.22
CA TYR A 149 -5.44 1.38 7.47
C TYR A 149 -5.79 2.22 6.24
N ILE A 150 -6.07 3.49 6.49
CA ILE A 150 -6.50 4.48 5.52
C ILE A 150 -5.55 5.68 5.64
N LEU A 151 -4.98 6.11 4.53
CA LEU A 151 -3.98 7.18 4.48
C LEU A 151 -4.44 8.32 3.58
N ASN A 152 -4.20 9.57 4.00
CA ASN A 152 -4.44 10.75 3.19
C ASN A 152 -3.60 10.69 1.88
N THR A 153 -4.21 11.07 0.76
CA THR A 153 -3.57 11.02 -0.57
C THR A 153 -2.50 12.08 -0.79
N GLU A 154 -2.33 13.03 0.13
CA GLU A 154 -1.19 13.96 0.11
C GLU A 154 0.15 13.23 0.32
N PHE A 155 0.13 12.06 0.95
CA PHE A 155 1.27 11.16 1.03
C PHE A 155 1.22 10.16 -0.12
N SER A 156 2.24 10.15 -0.98
CA SER A 156 2.30 9.23 -2.12
C SER A 156 2.47 7.78 -1.68
N THR A 157 3.15 7.55 -0.56
CA THR A 157 3.38 6.25 0.05
C THR A 157 3.26 6.30 1.57
N SER A 158 3.14 5.13 2.22
CA SER A 158 3.23 5.04 3.68
C SER A 158 4.61 5.45 4.20
N TYR A 159 5.66 5.29 3.41
CA TYR A 159 7.00 5.75 3.76
C TYR A 159 7.09 7.28 3.82
N ASP A 160 6.45 7.98 2.87
CA ASP A 160 6.34 9.45 2.92
C ASP A 160 5.64 9.91 4.19
N TYR A 161 4.56 9.24 4.58
CA TYR A 161 3.86 9.52 5.84
C TYR A 161 4.79 9.31 7.04
N PHE A 162 5.52 8.20 7.09
CA PHE A 162 6.43 7.92 8.21
C PHE A 162 7.58 8.93 8.27
N ASP A 163 8.12 9.36 7.13
CA ASP A 163 9.16 10.39 7.05
C ASP A 163 8.65 11.74 7.55
N ASN A 164 7.45 12.15 7.15
CA ASN A 164 6.94 13.49 7.44
C ASN A 164 6.26 13.60 8.80
N GLU A 165 5.62 12.54 9.30
CA GLU A 165 4.81 12.60 10.53
C GLU A 165 5.48 11.93 11.73
N ILE A 166 6.37 10.97 11.51
CA ILE A 166 7.02 10.22 12.60
C ILE A 166 8.50 10.53 12.69
N PHE A 167 9.23 10.50 11.57
CA PHE A 167 10.67 10.72 11.52
C PHE A 167 11.06 12.12 11.05
N ASN A 168 10.25 13.11 11.41
CA ASN A 168 10.42 14.51 11.02
C ASN A 168 11.34 15.34 11.95
N GLY A 169 11.97 14.72 12.94
CA GLY A 169 12.85 15.39 13.90
C GLY A 169 14.16 14.64 14.14
N ASP A 170 15.08 15.31 14.84
CA ASP A 170 16.39 14.74 15.18
C ASP A 170 16.31 13.59 16.17
N ILE A 171 15.27 13.55 17.00
CA ILE A 171 15.05 12.49 17.99
C ILE A 171 13.60 11.99 17.85
N VAL A 172 13.46 10.71 17.62
CA VAL A 172 12.17 10.03 17.45
C VAL A 172 12.00 8.98 18.53
N ASN A 173 10.96 9.13 19.36
CA ASN A 173 10.61 8.15 20.39
C ASN A 173 9.35 7.38 19.98
N LEU A 174 9.53 6.15 19.51
CA LEU A 174 8.45 5.29 19.05
C LEU A 174 7.51 4.80 20.18
N ASN A 175 7.84 5.06 21.45
CA ASN A 175 6.92 4.78 22.54
C ASN A 175 5.75 5.79 22.60
N ASN A 176 5.90 6.93 21.91
CA ASN A 176 4.90 8.00 21.87
C ASN A 176 3.94 7.90 20.66
N ILE A 177 4.21 7.01 19.70
CA ILE A 177 3.33 6.80 18.55
C ILE A 177 2.21 5.79 18.85
N ASP A 178 1.13 5.84 18.08
CA ASP A 178 0.08 4.82 18.15
C ASP A 178 0.69 3.42 17.95
N LYS A 179 0.45 2.54 18.92
CA LYS A 179 0.98 1.17 18.91
C LYS A 179 0.61 0.42 17.63
N ARG A 180 -0.60 0.64 17.10
CA ARG A 180 -1.09 0.01 15.87
C ARG A 180 -0.23 0.37 14.66
N ILE A 181 0.33 1.59 14.58
CA ILE A 181 1.26 1.97 13.52
C ILE A 181 2.54 1.13 13.63
N SER A 182 3.06 0.96 14.85
CA SER A 182 4.26 0.15 15.06
C SER A 182 4.06 -1.36 14.82
N GLU A 183 2.83 -1.83 14.79
CA GLU A 183 2.46 -3.22 14.50
C GLU A 183 2.23 -3.46 12.99
N LEU A 184 2.16 -2.41 12.17
CA LEU A 184 2.08 -2.58 10.71
C LEU A 184 3.37 -3.19 10.16
N SER A 185 3.25 -4.26 9.38
CA SER A 185 4.40 -4.90 8.72
C SER A 185 5.19 -3.93 7.83
N ILE A 186 4.49 -3.00 7.17
CA ILE A 186 5.11 -1.95 6.35
C ILE A 186 5.97 -0.99 7.19
N PHE A 187 5.58 -0.73 8.46
CA PHE A 187 6.39 0.10 9.37
C PHE A 187 7.66 -0.63 9.80
N GLY A 188 7.59 -1.94 10.06
CA GLY A 188 8.78 -2.77 10.32
C GLY A 188 9.77 -2.72 9.16
N SER A 189 9.29 -2.91 7.92
CA SER A 189 10.12 -2.81 6.72
C SER A 189 10.74 -1.42 6.53
N TYR A 190 10.02 -0.37 6.90
CA TYR A 190 10.53 1.00 6.88
C TYR A 190 11.64 1.21 7.92
N LEU A 191 11.48 0.72 9.15
CA LEU A 191 12.53 0.78 10.19
C LEU A 191 13.80 0.05 9.77
N ASP A 192 13.67 -1.13 9.18
CA ASP A 192 14.82 -1.90 8.66
C ASP A 192 15.57 -1.13 7.57
N LEU A 193 14.82 -0.39 6.71
CA LEU A 193 15.44 0.48 5.73
C LEU A 193 16.23 1.61 6.39
N LYS A 194 15.63 2.33 7.36
CA LYS A 194 16.27 3.44 8.07
C LYS A 194 17.53 3.01 8.85
N LYS A 195 17.52 1.81 9.42
CA LYS A 195 18.71 1.22 10.09
C LYS A 195 19.77 0.85 9.07
N ARG A 196 19.39 0.25 7.95
CA ARG A 196 20.33 -0.22 6.92
C ARG A 196 21.05 0.92 6.20
N ASP A 197 20.34 2.01 5.87
CA ASP A 197 20.93 3.17 5.22
C ASP A 197 21.56 4.18 6.20
N LEU A 198 21.55 3.84 7.50
CA LEU A 198 22.12 4.65 8.58
C LEU A 198 21.58 6.09 8.62
N SER A 199 20.34 6.31 8.19
CA SER A 199 19.72 7.62 8.30
C SER A 199 19.25 7.92 9.73
N PHE A 200 18.93 6.87 10.50
CA PHE A 200 18.62 6.94 11.93
C PHE A 200 19.31 5.82 12.71
N ILE A 201 19.77 6.14 13.92
CA ILE A 201 20.49 5.24 14.83
C ILE A 201 19.60 4.99 16.05
N GLU A 202 19.38 3.74 16.41
CA GLU A 202 18.68 3.38 17.64
C GLU A 202 19.64 3.55 18.84
N VAL A 203 19.39 4.58 19.64
CA VAL A 203 20.24 4.95 20.78
C VAL A 203 19.74 4.43 22.11
N ASP A 204 18.49 4.04 22.18
CA ASP A 204 17.84 3.37 23.30
C ASP A 204 16.65 2.58 22.76
N LYS A 205 16.04 1.73 23.58
CA LYS A 205 14.89 0.90 23.18
C LYS A 205 13.79 1.74 22.56
N ARG A 206 13.59 1.60 21.24
CA ARG A 206 12.62 2.35 20.45
C ARG A 206 12.83 3.87 20.42
N VAL A 207 14.05 4.34 20.69
CA VAL A 207 14.43 5.75 20.57
C VAL A 207 15.50 5.87 19.49
N PHE A 208 15.24 6.70 18.50
CA PHE A 208 16.09 6.90 17.33
C PHE A 208 16.61 8.32 17.29
N MET A 209 17.84 8.51 16.85
CA MET A 209 18.42 9.81 16.51
C MET A 209 18.77 9.84 15.04
N SER A 210 18.53 10.99 14.37
CA SER A 210 19.06 11.20 13.02
C SER A 210 20.60 11.07 13.05
N ALA A 211 21.17 10.48 11.99
CA ALA A 211 22.61 10.25 11.93
C ALA A 211 23.40 11.56 12.07
N ASP A 212 22.91 12.63 11.46
CA ASP A 212 23.57 13.95 11.50
C ASP A 212 23.57 14.51 12.92
N TYR A 213 22.43 14.48 13.61
CA TYR A 213 22.34 14.92 15.01
C TYR A 213 23.19 14.06 15.95
N PHE A 214 23.22 12.73 15.74
CA PHE A 214 24.08 11.82 16.51
C PHE A 214 25.56 12.16 16.33
N CYS A 215 26.00 12.34 15.09
CA CYS A 215 27.38 12.68 14.76
C CYS A 215 27.82 14.01 15.43
N ASP A 216 26.99 15.02 15.33
CA ASP A 216 27.24 16.34 15.94
C ASP A 216 27.31 16.26 17.47
N LYS A 217 26.35 15.56 18.08
CA LYS A 217 26.24 15.44 19.54
C LYS A 217 27.39 14.68 20.16
N TYR A 218 27.81 13.59 19.53
CA TYR A 218 28.86 12.70 20.08
C TYR A 218 30.25 12.92 19.46
N ARG A 219 30.36 13.88 18.51
CA ARG A 219 31.59 14.21 17.78
C ARG A 219 32.20 13.02 17.05
N VAL A 220 31.35 12.20 16.44
CA VAL A 220 31.71 11.00 15.65
C VAL A 220 31.57 11.35 14.17
N ASN A 221 32.49 10.86 13.33
CA ASN A 221 32.36 11.02 11.90
C ASN A 221 31.32 10.03 11.33
N LYS A 222 30.53 10.50 10.37
CA LYS A 222 29.49 9.68 9.73
C LYS A 222 30.03 8.37 9.12
N HIS A 223 31.31 8.36 8.70
CA HIS A 223 31.97 7.17 8.17
C HIS A 223 32.31 6.11 9.25
N GLU A 224 32.25 6.47 10.51
CA GLU A 224 32.51 5.58 11.63
C GLU A 224 31.26 4.88 12.17
N LEU A 225 30.06 5.34 11.76
CA LEU A 225 28.77 4.80 12.21
C LEU A 225 28.60 3.28 11.99
N PRO A 226 29.07 2.68 10.89
CA PRO A 226 28.97 1.22 10.70
C PRO A 226 29.81 0.41 11.69
N LEU A 227 30.66 1.05 12.46
CA LEU A 227 31.62 0.41 13.42
C LEU A 227 31.13 0.51 14.88
N ILE A 228 30.02 1.22 15.12
CA ILE A 228 29.41 1.42 16.44
C ILE A 228 28.20 0.52 16.59
#